data_88400a6698b381e237606f6e8b3ec9a7
#
_entry.id   88400a6698b381e237606f6e8b3ec9a7
#
_cell.length_a   1.000
_cell.length_b   1.000
_cell.length_c   1.000
_cell.angle_alpha   90.00
_cell.angle_beta   90.00
_cell.angle_gamma   90.00
#
_symmetry.space_group_name_H-M   'P 1'
#
loop_
_entity.id
_entity.type
_entity.pdbx_description
1 polymer ?
#
loop_
_entity_poly.entity_id
_entity_poly.type
_entity_poly.pdbx_seq_one_letter_code
_entity_poly.pdbx_strand_id
1 'polypeptide(L)'
;MAYVSKWRFARITARKARLLTDLIRNKPVNEALDLLKFNKKRGAVMVAKVLKSAIANADAKEADVEELYVSKSFCDDGPIMKRFMPKDRGKSYSIFKRLCHITIEVDEGKPKMTKAKRRQLEIRRDRLAKKKTSGEKKSAPKAEAATESK
;
A
#
# COMPACT_ATOMS: atom_id res chain seq x y z
N MET A 1 2.70 -7.38 -18.43
CA MET A 1 1.51 -6.70 -19.01
C MET A 1 0.69 -6.10 -17.89
N ALA A 2 0.09 -4.88 -18.07
CA ALA A 2 -0.70 -4.28 -17.00
C ALA A 2 -2.13 -4.81 -16.98
N TYR A 3 -2.55 -5.33 -15.84
CA TYR A 3 -3.91 -5.83 -15.62
C TYR A 3 -4.71 -4.75 -14.89
N VAL A 4 -5.73 -4.21 -15.54
CA VAL A 4 -6.47 -3.04 -15.07
C VAL A 4 -7.85 -3.44 -14.59
N SER A 5 -8.25 -2.88 -13.45
CA SER A 5 -9.62 -2.92 -12.96
C SER A 5 -10.10 -1.53 -12.55
N LYS A 6 -11.38 -1.23 -12.87
CA LYS A 6 -11.99 0.08 -12.59
C LYS A 6 -13.35 -0.08 -11.95
N TRP A 7 -13.57 0.62 -10.85
CA TRP A 7 -14.90 0.82 -10.28
C TRP A 7 -15.37 2.24 -10.53
N ARG A 8 -16.34 2.38 -11.42
CA ARG A 8 -16.96 3.68 -11.72
C ARG A 8 -18.08 3.99 -10.72
N PHE A 9 -18.26 5.27 -10.41
CA PHE A 9 -19.32 5.79 -9.54
C PHE A 9 -19.35 5.20 -8.13
N ALA A 10 -18.19 4.95 -7.53
CA ALA A 10 -18.08 4.52 -6.15
C ALA A 10 -18.63 5.61 -5.20
N ARG A 11 -19.51 5.21 -4.26
CA ARG A 11 -20.16 6.13 -3.31
C ARG A 11 -19.24 6.52 -2.14
N ILE A 12 -18.13 7.14 -2.49
CA ILE A 12 -17.15 7.69 -1.57
C ILE A 12 -16.51 8.92 -2.21
N THR A 13 -16.06 9.87 -1.41
CA THR A 13 -15.33 11.04 -1.95
C THR A 13 -13.92 10.63 -2.37
N ALA A 14 -13.43 11.16 -3.50
CA ALA A 14 -12.09 10.85 -4.01
C ALA A 14 -10.99 11.13 -2.96
N ARG A 15 -11.10 12.24 -2.19
CA ARG A 15 -10.17 12.57 -1.12
C ARG A 15 -10.01 11.44 -0.08
N LYS A 16 -11.12 10.77 0.29
CA LYS A 16 -11.10 9.64 1.24
C LYS A 16 -10.54 8.37 0.60
N ALA A 17 -10.83 8.14 -0.68
CA ALA A 17 -10.33 6.98 -1.42
C ALA A 17 -8.83 7.09 -1.71
N ARG A 18 -8.30 8.28 -2.04
CA ARG A 18 -6.88 8.53 -2.31
C ARG A 18 -5.97 8.11 -1.16
N LEU A 19 -6.38 8.29 0.08
CA LEU A 19 -5.62 7.83 1.25
C LEU A 19 -5.35 6.32 1.24
N LEU A 20 -6.28 5.54 0.65
CA LEU A 20 -6.18 4.09 0.58
C LEU A 20 -5.44 3.64 -0.68
N THR A 21 -5.68 4.32 -1.82
CA THR A 21 -4.95 4.04 -3.05
C THR A 21 -3.45 4.36 -2.92
N ASP A 22 -3.09 5.42 -2.19
CA ASP A 22 -1.69 5.75 -1.92
C ASP A 22 -1.01 4.74 -1.00
N LEU A 23 -1.77 4.14 -0.06
CA LEU A 23 -1.27 3.13 0.87
C LEU A 23 -0.81 1.85 0.16
N ILE A 24 -1.51 1.43 -0.90
CA ILE A 24 -1.24 0.17 -1.62
C ILE A 24 -0.29 0.32 -2.81
N ARG A 25 0.00 1.55 -3.23
CA ARG A 25 0.85 1.80 -4.41
C ARG A 25 2.25 1.24 -4.23
N ASN A 26 2.78 0.59 -5.28
CA ASN A 26 4.12 -0.04 -5.29
C ASN A 26 4.30 -1.13 -4.20
N LYS A 27 3.24 -1.83 -3.83
CA LYS A 27 3.30 -2.97 -2.92
C LYS A 27 2.97 -4.27 -3.62
N PRO A 28 3.53 -5.41 -3.18
CA PRO A 28 3.08 -6.71 -3.63
C PRO A 28 1.61 -6.90 -3.28
N VAL A 29 0.89 -7.62 -4.12
CA VAL A 29 -0.57 -7.75 -4.04
C VAL A 29 -1.02 -8.36 -2.70
N ASN A 30 -0.31 -9.37 -2.20
CA ASN A 30 -0.62 -10.01 -0.92
C ASN A 30 -0.53 -9.02 0.25
N GLU A 31 0.57 -8.25 0.34
CA GLU A 31 0.73 -7.19 1.36
C GLU A 31 -0.36 -6.10 1.23
N ALA A 32 -0.72 -5.73 0.01
CA ALA A 32 -1.75 -4.73 -0.24
C ALA A 32 -3.13 -5.20 0.23
N LEU A 33 -3.49 -6.47 0.00
CA LEU A 33 -4.74 -7.04 0.49
C LEU A 33 -4.80 -7.08 2.01
N ASP A 34 -3.72 -7.47 2.68
CA ASP A 34 -3.69 -7.54 4.13
C ASP A 34 -3.79 -6.16 4.77
N LEU A 35 -3.08 -5.16 4.23
CA LEU A 35 -3.22 -3.78 4.67
C LEU A 35 -4.65 -3.25 4.55
N LEU A 36 -5.36 -3.62 3.47
CA LEU A 36 -6.75 -3.22 3.28
C LEU A 36 -7.70 -3.97 4.22
N LYS A 37 -7.45 -5.24 4.56
CA LYS A 37 -8.26 -6.01 5.53
C LYS A 37 -8.20 -5.40 6.93
N PHE A 38 -7.00 -5.00 7.38
CA PHE A 38 -6.82 -4.40 8.71
C PHE A 38 -7.28 -2.94 8.80
N ASN A 39 -7.54 -2.29 7.67
CA ASN A 39 -7.91 -0.89 7.67
C ASN A 39 -9.42 -0.70 7.96
N LYS A 40 -9.73 -0.01 9.07
CA LYS A 40 -11.12 0.27 9.53
C LYS A 40 -11.92 1.23 8.63
N LYS A 41 -11.31 1.85 7.63
CA LYS A 41 -11.98 2.81 6.75
C LYS A 41 -12.93 2.11 5.77
N ARG A 42 -14.18 2.59 5.65
CA ARG A 42 -15.17 2.04 4.71
C ARG A 42 -14.67 1.91 3.27
N GLY A 43 -13.80 2.84 2.82
CA GLY A 43 -13.22 2.79 1.49
C GLY A 43 -12.31 1.59 1.25
N ALA A 44 -11.73 0.99 2.30
CA ALA A 44 -10.84 -0.15 2.19
C ALA A 44 -11.54 -1.35 1.53
N VAL A 45 -12.78 -1.62 1.89
CA VAL A 45 -13.58 -2.69 1.29
C VAL A 45 -13.80 -2.45 -0.21
N MET A 46 -14.02 -1.19 -0.62
CA MET A 46 -14.21 -0.85 -2.04
C MET A 46 -12.91 -1.02 -2.82
N VAL A 47 -11.79 -0.51 -2.30
CA VAL A 47 -10.47 -0.66 -2.93
C VAL A 47 -10.06 -2.13 -3.00
N ALA A 48 -10.31 -2.91 -1.94
CA ALA A 48 -10.02 -4.35 -1.91
C ALA A 48 -10.81 -5.13 -2.98
N LYS A 49 -12.08 -4.76 -3.24
CA LYS A 49 -12.88 -5.38 -4.32
C LYS A 49 -12.27 -5.10 -5.70
N VAL A 50 -11.84 -3.86 -5.95
CA VAL A 50 -11.18 -3.50 -7.22
C VAL A 50 -9.87 -4.25 -7.38
N LEU A 51 -9.07 -4.33 -6.30
CA LEU A 51 -7.80 -5.06 -6.32
C LEU A 51 -8.01 -6.55 -6.60
N LYS A 52 -8.98 -7.19 -5.94
CA LYS A 52 -9.34 -8.60 -6.22
C LYS A 52 -9.78 -8.82 -7.67
N SER A 53 -10.54 -7.89 -8.24
CA SER A 53 -10.93 -7.96 -9.65
C SER A 53 -9.71 -7.80 -10.59
N ALA A 54 -8.73 -6.96 -10.24
CA ALA A 54 -7.49 -6.84 -11.03
C ALA A 54 -6.67 -8.13 -10.98
N ILE A 55 -6.61 -8.79 -9.81
CA ILE A 55 -5.95 -10.09 -9.63
C ILE A 55 -6.64 -11.17 -10.49
N ALA A 56 -7.97 -11.25 -10.42
CA ALA A 56 -8.72 -12.21 -11.24
C ALA A 56 -8.54 -11.98 -12.75
N ASN A 57 -8.38 -10.71 -13.17
CA ASN A 57 -8.06 -10.38 -14.57
C ASN A 57 -6.63 -10.82 -14.95
N ALA A 58 -5.70 -10.85 -14.01
CA ALA A 58 -4.34 -11.34 -14.21
C ALA A 58 -4.33 -12.87 -14.28
N ASP A 59 -5.00 -13.53 -13.35
CA ASP A 59 -5.15 -14.99 -13.30
C ASP A 59 -5.80 -15.54 -14.58
N ALA A 60 -6.85 -14.89 -15.08
CA ALA A 60 -7.50 -15.24 -16.36
C ALA A 60 -6.58 -15.10 -17.59
N LYS A 61 -5.43 -14.46 -17.44
CA LYS A 61 -4.39 -14.34 -18.49
C LYS A 61 -3.14 -15.12 -18.15
N GLU A 62 -3.26 -16.12 -17.27
CA GLU A 62 -2.17 -17.03 -16.86
C GLU A 62 -0.95 -16.32 -16.28
N ALA A 63 -1.16 -15.16 -15.62
CA ALA A 63 -0.11 -14.42 -14.95
C ALA A 63 0.23 -15.06 -13.60
N ASP A 64 1.50 -15.04 -13.21
CA ASP A 64 1.91 -15.52 -11.88
C ASP A 64 1.43 -14.57 -10.78
N VAL A 65 0.43 -15.03 -10.01
CA VAL A 65 -0.22 -14.24 -8.96
C VAL A 65 0.74 -13.89 -7.82
N GLU A 66 1.78 -14.71 -7.57
CA GLU A 66 2.74 -14.47 -6.49
C GLU A 66 3.71 -13.31 -6.80
N GLU A 67 4.02 -13.09 -8.07
CA GLU A 67 4.89 -12.02 -8.53
C GLU A 67 4.16 -10.70 -8.81
N LEU A 68 2.83 -10.66 -8.65
CA LEU A 68 2.05 -9.46 -8.92
C LEU A 68 2.30 -8.33 -7.89
N TYR A 69 2.41 -7.12 -8.41
CA TYR A 69 2.48 -5.90 -7.60
C TYR A 69 1.57 -4.80 -8.14
N VAL A 70 1.14 -3.88 -7.28
CA VAL A 70 0.32 -2.73 -7.66
C VAL A 70 1.22 -1.68 -8.32
N SER A 71 1.15 -1.56 -9.65
CA SER A 71 1.95 -0.59 -10.41
C SER A 71 1.37 0.81 -10.31
N LYS A 72 0.05 0.95 -10.53
CA LYS A 72 -0.66 2.22 -10.39
C LYS A 72 -1.93 2.02 -9.59
N SER A 73 -2.20 2.99 -8.73
CA SER A 73 -3.44 3.07 -7.97
C SER A 73 -3.82 4.54 -7.84
N PHE A 74 -4.97 4.93 -8.37
CA PHE A 74 -5.43 6.31 -8.34
C PHE A 74 -6.95 6.40 -8.27
N CYS A 75 -7.43 7.57 -7.92
CA CYS A 75 -8.84 7.85 -7.78
C CYS A 75 -9.18 9.20 -8.39
N ASP A 76 -10.07 9.18 -9.37
CA ASP A 76 -10.58 10.35 -10.07
C ASP A 76 -11.88 10.83 -9.45
N ASP A 77 -12.15 12.12 -9.55
CA ASP A 77 -13.41 12.70 -9.11
C ASP A 77 -14.52 12.31 -10.09
N GLY A 78 -15.63 11.84 -9.52
CA GLY A 78 -16.84 11.51 -10.28
C GLY A 78 -17.91 12.60 -10.18
N PRO A 79 -19.10 12.36 -10.75
CA PRO A 79 -20.21 13.28 -10.69
C PRO A 79 -20.67 13.55 -9.27
N ILE A 80 -21.31 14.71 -9.09
CA ILE A 80 -21.81 15.17 -7.79
C ILE A 80 -23.33 15.07 -7.79
N MET A 81 -23.89 14.31 -6.86
CA MET A 81 -25.32 14.30 -6.61
C MET A 81 -25.67 15.42 -5.65
N LYS A 82 -26.35 16.45 -6.15
CA LYS A 82 -26.87 17.56 -5.31
C LYS A 82 -28.09 17.09 -4.54
N ARG A 83 -28.18 17.44 -3.25
CA ARG A 83 -29.34 17.25 -2.36
C ARG A 83 -29.60 18.54 -1.62
N PHE A 84 -30.83 18.79 -1.26
CA PHE A 84 -31.23 20.00 -0.54
C PHE A 84 -31.46 19.65 0.93
N MET A 85 -31.03 20.53 1.79
CA MET A 85 -31.29 20.50 3.21
C MET A 85 -32.09 21.73 3.58
N PRO A 86 -33.36 21.59 4.00
CA PRO A 86 -34.16 22.70 4.45
C PRO A 86 -33.55 23.29 5.71
N LYS A 87 -33.61 24.63 5.82
CA LYS A 87 -33.24 25.42 7.00
C LYS A 87 -34.35 26.40 7.31
N ASP A 88 -34.12 27.18 8.36
CA ASP A 88 -35.02 28.21 8.87
C ASP A 88 -35.33 29.26 7.81
N ARG A 89 -36.48 29.93 7.97
CA ARG A 89 -36.97 31.03 7.11
C ARG A 89 -37.04 30.68 5.62
N GLY A 90 -37.42 29.44 5.28
CA GLY A 90 -37.60 29.02 3.88
C GLY A 90 -36.32 28.90 3.05
N LYS A 91 -35.15 29.04 3.67
CA LYS A 91 -33.84 28.83 2.99
C LYS A 91 -33.50 27.37 2.90
N SER A 92 -32.87 26.98 1.79
CA SER A 92 -32.33 25.62 1.59
C SER A 92 -30.83 25.67 1.24
N TYR A 93 -30.07 24.69 1.74
CA TYR A 93 -28.66 24.55 1.45
C TYR A 93 -28.40 23.29 0.67
N SER A 94 -27.48 23.34 -0.31
CA SER A 94 -27.12 22.19 -1.12
C SER A 94 -26.12 21.30 -0.40
N ILE A 95 -26.42 19.99 -0.33
CA ILE A 95 -25.49 18.95 0.13
C ILE A 95 -24.95 18.24 -1.09
N PHE A 96 -23.62 18.18 -1.22
CA PHE A 96 -22.93 17.48 -2.31
C PHE A 96 -22.58 16.05 -1.91
N LYS A 97 -23.28 15.07 -2.43
CA LYS A 97 -22.90 13.64 -2.36
C LYS A 97 -21.94 13.33 -3.52
N ARG A 98 -20.63 13.43 -3.25
CA ARG A 98 -19.57 13.22 -4.26
C ARG A 98 -19.34 11.74 -4.49
N LEU A 99 -19.13 11.38 -5.74
CA LEU A 99 -18.72 10.05 -6.20
C LEU A 99 -17.27 10.09 -6.67
N CYS A 100 -16.68 8.92 -6.85
CA CYS A 100 -15.35 8.81 -7.44
C CYS A 100 -15.22 7.57 -8.33
N HIS A 101 -14.15 7.54 -9.12
CA HIS A 101 -13.73 6.40 -9.94
C HIS A 101 -12.43 5.86 -9.39
N ILE A 102 -12.39 4.58 -8.99
CA ILE A 102 -11.20 3.92 -8.47
C ILE A 102 -10.61 3.08 -9.59
N THR A 103 -9.34 3.32 -9.91
CA THR A 103 -8.59 2.55 -10.91
C THR A 103 -7.37 1.93 -10.25
N ILE A 104 -7.16 0.65 -10.47
CA ILE A 104 -5.99 -0.10 -9.99
C ILE A 104 -5.41 -0.86 -11.17
N GLU A 105 -4.11 -0.73 -11.36
CA GLU A 105 -3.32 -1.48 -12.33
C GLU A 105 -2.33 -2.36 -11.58
N VAL A 106 -2.27 -3.60 -11.95
CA VAL A 106 -1.36 -4.61 -11.40
C VAL A 106 -0.45 -5.09 -12.51
N ASP A 107 0.83 -5.19 -12.24
CA ASP A 107 1.86 -5.69 -13.17
C ASP A 107 2.64 -6.84 -12.54
N GLU A 108 3.24 -7.68 -13.37
CA GLU A 108 4.18 -8.71 -12.97
C GLU A 108 5.56 -8.12 -12.67
N GLY A 109 6.25 -8.69 -11.69
CA GLY A 109 7.62 -8.35 -11.36
C GLY A 109 7.80 -7.66 -10.01
N LYS A 110 8.98 -7.07 -9.80
CA LYS A 110 9.32 -6.45 -8.51
C LYS A 110 8.83 -5.01 -8.42
N PRO A 111 8.19 -4.62 -7.31
CA PRO A 111 7.69 -3.27 -7.12
C PRO A 111 8.82 -2.23 -7.20
N LYS A 112 8.58 -1.15 -7.92
CA LYS A 112 9.54 -0.03 -8.03
C LYS A 112 9.71 0.62 -6.66
N MET A 113 10.86 0.40 -6.02
CA MET A 113 11.18 1.05 -4.76
C MET A 113 11.38 2.56 -4.96
N THR A 114 10.75 3.38 -4.13
CA THR A 114 11.03 4.81 -4.07
C THR A 114 12.46 5.06 -3.58
N LYS A 115 13.10 6.13 -4.05
CA LYS A 115 14.47 6.52 -3.61
C LYS A 115 14.59 6.58 -2.09
N ALA A 116 13.55 7.08 -1.40
CA ALA A 116 13.51 7.13 0.07
C ALA A 116 13.54 5.74 0.72
N LYS A 117 12.75 4.79 0.22
CA LYS A 117 12.70 3.40 0.75
C LYS A 117 14.02 2.66 0.49
N ARG A 118 14.66 2.87 -0.68
CA ARG A 118 16.01 2.34 -0.97
C ARG A 118 17.04 2.85 0.07
N ARG A 119 17.08 4.18 0.29
CA ARG A 119 18.00 4.80 1.26
C ARG A 119 17.76 4.29 2.69
N GLN A 120 16.51 4.11 3.11
CA GLN A 120 16.19 3.52 4.43
C GLN A 120 16.66 2.08 4.56
N LEU A 121 16.53 1.27 3.51
CA LEU A 121 17.01 -0.12 3.51
C LEU A 121 18.54 -0.18 3.53
N GLU A 122 19.25 0.70 2.82
CA GLU A 122 20.70 0.82 2.89
C GLU A 122 21.16 1.17 4.31
N ILE A 123 20.59 2.20 4.93
CA ILE A 123 20.89 2.57 6.32
C ILE A 123 20.62 1.41 7.29
N ARG A 124 19.53 0.66 7.08
CA ARG A 124 19.23 -0.51 7.92
C ARG A 124 20.21 -1.65 7.71
N ARG A 125 20.65 -1.91 6.48
CA ARG A 125 21.71 -2.87 6.15
C ARG A 125 23.01 -2.53 6.81
N ASP A 126 23.43 -1.26 6.71
CA ASP A 126 24.69 -0.75 7.31
C ASP A 126 24.65 -0.86 8.84
N ARG A 127 23.52 -0.56 9.47
CA ARG A 127 23.33 -0.75 10.93
C ARG A 127 23.44 -2.21 11.34
N LEU A 128 22.86 -3.13 10.56
CA LEU A 128 22.92 -4.57 10.82
C LEU A 128 24.34 -5.11 10.60
N ALA A 129 25.04 -4.66 9.56
CA ALA A 129 26.44 -5.02 9.30
C ALA A 129 27.36 -4.54 10.44
N LYS A 130 27.23 -3.29 10.89
CA LYS A 130 27.97 -2.75 12.06
C LYS A 130 27.66 -3.52 13.35
N LYS A 131 26.41 -3.98 13.55
CA LYS A 131 26.04 -4.75 14.73
C LYS A 131 26.66 -6.17 14.70
N LYS A 132 26.77 -6.79 13.53
CA LYS A 132 27.48 -8.09 13.38
C LYS A 132 28.98 -7.96 13.69
N THR A 133 29.65 -6.97 13.13
CA THR A 133 31.10 -6.73 13.38
C THR A 133 31.41 -6.34 14.82
N SER A 134 30.52 -5.62 15.53
CA SER A 134 30.67 -5.29 16.94
C SER A 134 30.37 -6.48 17.88
N GLY A 135 29.52 -7.42 17.44
CA GLY A 135 29.24 -8.66 18.18
C GLY A 135 30.40 -9.66 18.13
N GLU A 136 31.07 -9.80 16.97
CA GLU A 136 32.25 -10.65 16.82
C GLU A 136 33.46 -10.18 17.62
N LYS A 137 33.65 -8.86 17.77
CA LYS A 137 34.72 -8.30 18.62
C LYS A 137 34.54 -8.51 20.13
N LYS A 138 33.29 -8.84 20.59
CA LYS A 138 33.01 -9.12 22.02
C LYS A 138 33.09 -10.59 22.37
N SER A 139 33.18 -11.50 21.41
CA SER A 139 33.25 -12.96 21.62
C SER A 139 34.62 -13.59 21.38
N ALA A 140 35.68 -12.80 21.29
CA ALA A 140 37.05 -13.33 21.33
C ALA A 140 37.37 -13.79 22.76
N PRO A 141 37.65 -15.08 23.02
CA PRO A 141 37.94 -15.57 24.37
C PRO A 141 39.26 -15.04 24.84
N LYS A 142 39.26 -14.43 26.02
CA LYS A 142 40.42 -14.14 26.84
C LYS A 142 40.86 -15.47 27.49
N ALA A 143 41.58 -16.26 26.74
CA ALA A 143 42.19 -17.48 27.23
C ALA A 143 43.64 -17.49 26.75
N GLU A 144 44.53 -16.98 27.62
CA GLU A 144 45.96 -17.34 27.73
C GLU A 144 46.66 -16.36 28.65
N ALA A 145 46.57 -16.61 29.94
CA ALA A 145 47.54 -16.12 30.92
C ALA A 145 47.27 -16.79 32.28
N ALA A 146 47.59 -18.06 32.37
CA ALA A 146 47.77 -18.74 33.65
C ALA A 146 48.41 -20.12 33.46
N THR A 147 49.71 -20.18 33.14
CA THR A 147 50.60 -21.30 33.50
C THR A 147 52.04 -20.87 33.26
N GLU A 148 52.61 -20.19 34.23
CA GLU A 148 54.04 -20.26 34.52
C GLU A 148 54.29 -19.62 35.90
N SER A 149 54.18 -20.49 36.94
CA SER A 149 54.91 -20.33 38.19
C SER A 149 54.79 -21.61 39.01
N LYS A 150 55.70 -22.55 38.73
CA LYS A 150 56.34 -23.37 39.78
C LYS A 150 57.55 -24.05 39.19
#